data_d61bd69a17ab94b6e425f050523d2b41
#
_entry.id   d61bd69a17ab94b6e425f050523d2b41
#
_cell.length_a   1.000
_cell.length_b   1.000
_cell.length_c   1.000
_cell.angle_alpha   90.00
_cell.angle_beta   90.00
_cell.angle_gamma   90.00
#
_symmetry.space_group_name_H-M   'P 1'
#
loop_
_entity.id
_entity.type
_entity.pdbx_description
1 polymer ?
#
loop_
_entity_poly.entity_id
_entity_poly.type
_entity_poly.pdbx_seq_one_letter_code
_entity_poly.pdbx_strand_id
1 'polypeptide(L)'
;LLDDGFLPIISPLALSIDIKNQIYNTNADTAAGFIAKALAAENIIFQTDVPGIMDSNKRVIPQMTKAQALELIETGIAQGGMIPKIRACINALEYVKTGRIIDGREAGALVTAFTNGNIGTRII
;
A
#
# COMPACT_ATOMS: atom_id res chain seq x y z
N LEU A 1 8.56 -21.13 1.20
CA LEU A 1 9.00 -20.19 2.26
C LEU A 1 7.85 -19.82 3.19
N LEU A 2 6.74 -19.28 2.69
CA LEU A 2 5.59 -18.92 3.53
C LEU A 2 5.01 -20.16 4.23
N ASP A 3 4.82 -21.25 3.50
CA ASP A 3 4.32 -22.53 4.04
C ASP A 3 5.26 -23.14 5.09
N ASP A 4 6.52 -22.80 5.03
CA ASP A 4 7.56 -23.22 6.00
C ASP A 4 7.69 -22.27 7.20
N GLY A 5 6.84 -21.24 7.28
CA GLY A 5 6.79 -20.28 8.39
C GLY A 5 7.83 -19.16 8.31
N PHE A 6 8.50 -18.94 7.18
CA PHE A 6 9.39 -17.80 6.99
C PHE A 6 8.63 -16.52 6.69
N LEU A 7 9.11 -15.40 7.22
CA LEU A 7 8.69 -14.06 6.85
C LEU A 7 9.64 -13.49 5.78
N PRO A 8 9.23 -13.43 4.50
CA PRO A 8 10.09 -12.90 3.44
C PRO A 8 10.25 -11.38 3.58
N ILE A 9 11.48 -10.89 3.49
CA ILE A 9 11.80 -9.47 3.36
C ILE A 9 12.29 -9.26 1.92
N ILE A 10 11.57 -8.44 1.14
CA ILE A 10 11.81 -8.29 -0.29
C ILE A 10 12.26 -6.85 -0.56
N SER A 11 13.44 -6.69 -1.19
CA SER A 11 13.90 -5.40 -1.68
C SER A 11 13.24 -5.07 -3.04
N PRO A 12 13.07 -3.77 -3.39
CA PRO A 12 12.45 -3.37 -4.65
C PRO A 12 13.44 -3.45 -5.83
N LEU A 13 14.10 -4.58 -5.98
CA LEU A 13 15.00 -4.90 -7.07
C LEU A 13 14.38 -5.96 -7.98
N ALA A 14 14.48 -5.77 -9.28
CA ALA A 14 13.98 -6.70 -10.28
C ALA A 14 15.05 -7.04 -11.31
N LEU A 15 15.05 -8.29 -11.77
CA LEU A 15 15.85 -8.70 -12.91
C LEU A 15 15.09 -8.44 -14.21
N SER A 16 15.80 -7.98 -15.23
CA SER A 16 15.26 -7.91 -16.60
C SER A 16 14.99 -9.33 -17.12
N ILE A 17 13.87 -9.50 -17.79
CA ILE A 17 13.57 -10.72 -18.54
C ILE A 17 14.18 -10.68 -19.95
N ASP A 18 14.46 -9.49 -20.47
CA ASP A 18 14.94 -9.30 -21.83
C ASP A 18 16.46 -9.16 -21.92
N ILE A 19 17.09 -8.62 -20.88
CA ILE A 19 18.53 -8.32 -20.85
C ILE A 19 19.18 -9.13 -19.73
N LYS A 20 20.04 -10.05 -20.10
CA LYS A 20 20.76 -10.93 -19.14
C LYS A 20 21.57 -10.11 -18.14
N ASN A 21 21.39 -10.39 -16.85
CA ASN A 21 22.09 -9.77 -15.72
C ASN A 21 21.78 -8.26 -15.53
N GLN A 22 20.78 -7.73 -16.18
CA GLN A 22 20.33 -6.35 -15.95
C GLN A 22 19.43 -6.30 -14.70
N ILE A 23 19.82 -5.48 -13.73
CA ILE A 23 19.05 -5.23 -12.50
C ILE A 23 18.42 -3.85 -12.60
N TYR A 24 17.13 -3.76 -12.22
CA TYR A 24 16.38 -2.52 -12.10
C TYR A 24 16.03 -2.25 -10.64
N ASN A 25 16.17 -0.99 -10.24
CA ASN A 25 15.56 -0.48 -9.03
C ASN A 25 14.11 -0.10 -9.38
N THR A 26 13.15 -0.70 -8.69
CA THR A 26 11.72 -0.48 -8.93
C THR A 26 11.11 0.37 -7.82
N ASN A 27 9.97 0.99 -8.09
CA ASN A 27 9.21 1.66 -7.03
C ASN A 27 8.66 0.62 -6.05
N ALA A 28 8.98 0.75 -4.76
CA ALA A 28 8.62 -0.22 -3.73
C ALA A 28 7.11 -0.38 -3.54
N ASP A 29 6.34 0.70 -3.62
CA ASP A 29 4.87 0.66 -3.49
C ASP A 29 4.25 -0.12 -4.65
N THR A 30 4.76 0.11 -5.86
CA THR A 30 4.33 -0.62 -7.07
C THR A 30 4.68 -2.11 -6.95
N ALA A 31 5.91 -2.44 -6.56
CA ALA A 31 6.34 -3.81 -6.37
C ALA A 31 5.49 -4.53 -5.32
N ALA A 32 5.21 -3.89 -4.17
CA ALA A 32 4.34 -4.42 -3.12
C ALA A 32 2.92 -4.73 -3.63
N GLY A 33 2.34 -3.85 -4.45
CA GLY A 33 1.03 -4.06 -5.07
C GLY A 33 1.01 -5.31 -5.96
N PHE A 34 2.02 -5.49 -6.81
CA PHE A 34 2.13 -6.68 -7.66
C PHE A 34 2.38 -7.97 -6.87
N ILE A 35 3.17 -7.91 -5.81
CA ILE A 35 3.42 -9.05 -4.91
C ILE A 35 2.13 -9.45 -4.19
N ALA A 36 1.41 -8.48 -3.64
CA ALA A 36 0.13 -8.73 -2.96
C ALA A 36 -0.88 -9.41 -3.89
N LYS A 37 -0.94 -8.93 -5.15
CA LYS A 37 -1.75 -9.56 -6.20
C LYS A 37 -1.31 -11.00 -6.47
N ALA A 38 -0.02 -11.24 -6.71
CA ALA A 38 0.52 -12.55 -7.07
C ALA A 38 0.32 -13.59 -5.96
N LEU A 39 0.35 -13.17 -4.70
CA LEU A 39 0.14 -14.01 -3.52
C LEU A 39 -1.33 -14.15 -3.13
N ALA A 40 -2.26 -13.46 -3.81
CA ALA A 40 -3.66 -13.34 -3.39
C ALA A 40 -3.76 -12.97 -1.89
N ALA A 41 -2.94 -12.01 -1.46
CA ALA A 41 -2.86 -11.60 -0.06
C ALA A 41 -4.21 -11.10 0.44
N GLU A 42 -4.53 -11.32 1.72
CA GLU A 42 -5.79 -10.80 2.27
C GLU A 42 -5.81 -9.28 2.37
N ASN A 43 -4.66 -8.69 2.70
CA ASN A 43 -4.52 -7.25 2.89
C ASN A 43 -3.19 -6.75 2.34
N ILE A 44 -3.16 -5.48 1.91
CA ILE A 44 -1.92 -4.75 1.68
C ILE A 44 -1.87 -3.54 2.61
N ILE A 45 -0.77 -3.35 3.33
CA ILE A 45 -0.61 -2.26 4.28
C ILE A 45 0.65 -1.47 3.92
N PHE A 46 0.46 -0.16 3.64
CA PHE A 46 1.55 0.77 3.45
C PHE A 46 1.82 1.55 4.72
N GLN A 47 3.03 1.46 5.22
CA GLN A 47 3.53 2.29 6.31
C GLN A 47 4.20 3.53 5.72
N THR A 48 3.83 4.72 6.22
CA THR A 48 4.34 6.00 5.76
C THR A 48 4.62 6.92 6.96
N ASP A 49 4.94 8.17 6.70
CA ASP A 49 5.23 9.20 7.71
C ASP A 49 4.06 10.17 7.96
N VAL A 50 2.87 9.78 7.52
CA VAL A 50 1.62 10.52 7.78
C VAL A 50 0.56 9.59 8.34
N PRO A 51 -0.43 10.10 9.11
CA PRO A 51 -1.41 9.26 9.80
C PRO A 51 -2.37 8.52 8.85
N GLY A 52 -2.40 8.86 7.58
CA GLY A 52 -3.28 8.29 6.56
C GLY A 52 -3.53 9.28 5.42
N ILE A 53 -4.51 9.01 4.59
CA ILE A 53 -4.96 9.94 3.54
C ILE A 53 -5.80 11.03 4.21
N MET A 54 -5.49 12.29 3.91
CA MET A 54 -6.17 13.44 4.49
C MET A 54 -7.10 14.11 3.48
N ASP A 55 -8.20 14.68 4.00
CA ASP A 55 -9.08 15.57 3.25
C ASP A 55 -8.46 16.98 3.08
N SER A 56 -9.17 17.88 2.39
CA SER A 56 -8.77 19.28 2.21
C SER A 56 -8.62 20.05 3.52
N ASN A 57 -9.25 19.59 4.61
CA ASN A 57 -9.16 20.17 5.95
C ASN A 57 -8.07 19.52 6.81
N LYS A 58 -7.19 18.70 6.22
CA LYS A 58 -6.12 17.94 6.90
C LYS A 58 -6.62 16.94 7.95
N ARG A 59 -7.84 16.43 7.81
CA ARG A 59 -8.39 15.38 8.65
C ARG A 59 -8.21 14.04 7.95
N VAL A 60 -7.77 13.03 8.70
CA VAL A 60 -7.62 11.67 8.17
C VAL A 60 -8.99 11.13 7.76
N ILE A 61 -9.07 10.58 6.57
CA ILE A 61 -10.25 9.87 6.06
C ILE A 61 -10.11 8.41 6.50
N PRO A 62 -10.96 7.91 7.40
CA PRO A 62 -10.77 6.57 7.98
C PRO A 62 -10.97 5.45 6.95
N GLN A 63 -11.91 5.64 6.04
CA GLN A 63 -12.24 4.67 4.99
C GLN A 63 -12.73 5.38 3.73
N MET A 64 -12.39 4.80 2.58
CA MET A 64 -12.87 5.26 1.28
C MET A 64 -12.97 4.11 0.29
N THR A 65 -13.76 4.32 -0.74
CA THR A 65 -13.83 3.42 -1.90
C THR A 65 -12.70 3.71 -2.88
N LYS A 66 -12.45 2.76 -3.80
CA LYS A 66 -11.54 2.94 -4.94
C LYS A 66 -11.87 4.21 -5.75
N ALA A 67 -13.15 4.49 -6.00
CA ALA A 67 -13.57 5.67 -6.75
C ALA A 67 -13.23 6.97 -6.03
N GLN A 68 -13.50 7.06 -4.72
CA GLN A 68 -13.13 8.22 -3.91
C GLN A 68 -11.61 8.42 -3.84
N ALA A 69 -10.85 7.34 -3.75
CA ALA A 69 -9.39 7.41 -3.74
C ALA A 69 -8.82 7.93 -5.08
N LEU A 70 -9.42 7.57 -6.21
CA LEU A 70 -9.06 8.12 -7.53
C LEU A 70 -9.41 9.60 -7.64
N GLU A 71 -10.59 10.00 -7.16
CA GLU A 71 -11.02 11.41 -7.13
C GLU A 71 -10.04 12.30 -6.36
N LEU A 72 -9.49 11.83 -5.23
CA LEU A 72 -8.48 12.58 -4.47
C LEU A 72 -7.19 12.79 -5.27
N ILE A 73 -6.82 11.87 -6.15
CA ILE A 73 -5.68 12.04 -7.06
C ILE A 73 -6.02 13.05 -8.15
N GLU A 74 -7.18 12.93 -8.78
CA GLU A 74 -7.61 13.79 -9.88
C GLU A 74 -7.81 15.24 -9.46
N THR A 75 -8.37 15.46 -8.28
CA THR A 75 -8.56 16.80 -7.68
C THR A 75 -7.30 17.40 -7.07
N GLY A 76 -6.18 16.65 -7.05
CA GLY A 76 -4.91 17.12 -6.51
C GLY A 76 -4.84 17.23 -4.98
N ILE A 77 -5.84 16.68 -4.27
CA ILE A 77 -5.81 16.60 -2.80
C ILE A 77 -4.75 15.61 -2.35
N ALA A 78 -4.69 14.44 -2.98
CA ALA A 78 -3.57 13.51 -2.80
C ALA A 78 -2.38 13.94 -3.67
N GLN A 79 -1.21 14.09 -3.06
CA GLN A 79 0.00 14.59 -3.74
C GLN A 79 1.24 13.75 -3.41
N GLY A 80 2.29 13.94 -4.23
CA GLY A 80 3.62 13.39 -3.97
C GLY A 80 3.64 11.87 -3.78
N GLY A 81 4.33 11.42 -2.75
CA GLY A 81 4.49 10.00 -2.42
C GLY A 81 3.21 9.27 -2.01
N MET A 82 2.10 9.99 -1.76
CA MET A 82 0.80 9.37 -1.48
C MET A 82 0.17 8.76 -2.74
N ILE A 83 0.37 9.36 -3.90
CA ILE A 83 -0.20 8.89 -5.18
C ILE A 83 0.22 7.45 -5.50
N PRO A 84 1.52 7.07 -5.51
CA PRO A 84 1.91 5.68 -5.77
C PRO A 84 1.33 4.69 -4.76
N LYS A 85 1.19 5.04 -3.48
CA LYS A 85 0.59 4.18 -2.45
C LYS A 85 -0.91 3.95 -2.71
N ILE A 86 -1.65 5.01 -3.01
CA ILE A 86 -3.07 4.91 -3.38
C ILE A 86 -3.23 4.04 -4.63
N ARG A 87 -2.45 4.28 -5.67
CA ARG A 87 -2.49 3.48 -6.90
C ARG A 87 -2.15 2.01 -6.65
N ALA A 88 -1.15 1.73 -5.82
CA ALA A 88 -0.78 0.37 -5.46
C ALA A 88 -1.88 -0.34 -4.66
N CYS A 89 -2.53 0.34 -3.70
CA CYS A 89 -3.73 -0.17 -3.04
C CYS A 89 -4.83 -0.50 -4.05
N ILE A 90 -5.18 0.44 -4.93
CA ILE A 90 -6.25 0.29 -5.92
C ILE A 90 -5.99 -0.89 -6.85
N ASN A 91 -4.75 -1.03 -7.34
CA ASN A 91 -4.37 -2.15 -8.22
C ASN A 91 -4.42 -3.50 -7.51
N ALA A 92 -4.09 -3.53 -6.23
CA ALA A 92 -4.14 -4.74 -5.44
C ALA A 92 -5.58 -5.17 -5.10
N LEU A 93 -6.54 -4.24 -4.98
CA LEU A 93 -7.93 -4.52 -4.58
C LEU A 93 -8.72 -5.45 -5.51
N GLU A 94 -8.22 -5.74 -6.70
CA GLU A 94 -8.80 -6.80 -7.55
C GLU A 94 -8.57 -8.20 -6.97
N TYR A 95 -7.60 -8.36 -6.07
CA TYR A 95 -7.10 -9.63 -5.54
C TYR A 95 -7.04 -9.67 -4.02
N VAL A 96 -6.92 -8.50 -3.36
CA VAL A 96 -6.89 -8.37 -1.90
C VAL A 96 -8.22 -7.78 -1.40
N LYS A 97 -8.60 -8.11 -0.18
CA LYS A 97 -9.85 -7.60 0.42
C LYS A 97 -9.77 -6.12 0.77
N THR A 98 -8.61 -5.64 1.23
CA THR A 98 -8.42 -4.24 1.62
C THR A 98 -6.99 -3.77 1.41
N GLY A 99 -6.87 -2.49 1.03
CA GLY A 99 -5.62 -1.73 1.11
C GLY A 99 -5.68 -0.76 2.30
N ARG A 100 -4.55 -0.57 3.00
CA ARG A 100 -4.49 0.35 4.13
C ARG A 100 -3.21 1.19 4.10
N ILE A 101 -3.33 2.46 4.49
CA ILE A 101 -2.20 3.40 4.63
C ILE A 101 -2.19 3.88 6.08
N ILE A 102 -1.07 3.67 6.80
CA ILE A 102 -0.92 3.96 8.23
C ILE A 102 0.38 4.72 8.51
N ASP A 103 0.45 5.40 9.66
CA ASP A 103 1.70 5.97 10.16
C ASP A 103 2.62 4.88 10.71
N GLY A 104 3.71 4.60 10.01
CA GLY A 104 4.70 3.58 10.41
C GLY A 104 5.60 4.00 11.58
N ARG A 105 5.56 5.28 11.99
CA ARG A 105 6.32 5.79 13.14
C ARG A 105 5.61 5.52 14.46
N GLU A 106 4.32 5.24 14.40
CA GLU A 106 3.51 4.96 15.58
C GLU A 106 3.76 3.52 16.05
N ALA A 107 4.20 3.38 17.30
CA ALA A 107 4.47 2.06 17.87
C ALA A 107 3.21 1.19 17.92
N GLY A 108 3.29 -0.02 17.36
CA GLY A 108 2.16 -0.94 17.33
C GLY A 108 1.12 -0.65 16.22
N ALA A 109 1.33 0.37 15.37
CA ALA A 109 0.41 0.72 14.29
C ALA A 109 0.05 -0.46 13.40
N LEU A 110 1.03 -1.27 13.02
CA LEU A 110 0.80 -2.46 12.19
C LEU A 110 -0.09 -3.48 12.89
N VAL A 111 0.16 -3.76 14.18
CA VAL A 111 -0.67 -4.68 14.97
C VAL A 111 -2.10 -4.15 15.10
N THR A 112 -2.25 -2.86 15.38
CA THR A 112 -3.56 -2.20 15.46
C THR A 112 -4.31 -2.27 14.13
N ALA A 113 -3.61 -2.11 13.00
CA ALA A 113 -4.20 -2.21 11.67
C ALA A 113 -4.79 -3.61 11.40
N PHE A 114 -4.17 -4.67 11.93
CA PHE A 114 -4.68 -6.03 11.81
C PHE A 114 -5.81 -6.36 12.79
N THR A 115 -5.76 -5.83 14.00
CA THR A 115 -6.69 -6.26 15.07
C THR A 115 -7.98 -5.44 15.12
N ASN A 116 -7.92 -4.13 15.02
CA ASN A 116 -9.08 -3.25 15.30
C ASN A 116 -9.58 -2.42 14.14
N GLY A 117 -8.81 -2.30 13.10
CA GLY A 117 -9.24 -1.60 11.93
C GLY A 117 -9.32 -0.06 11.98
N ASN A 118 -9.16 0.59 13.13
CA ASN A 118 -9.38 2.03 13.28
C ASN A 118 -8.11 2.88 13.26
N ILE A 119 -7.14 2.51 12.45
CA ILE A 119 -5.91 3.30 12.25
C ILE A 119 -5.68 3.56 10.77
N GLY A 120 -5.25 4.77 10.46
CA GLY A 120 -4.94 5.18 9.09
C GLY A 120 -6.17 5.30 8.19
N THR A 121 -5.97 5.06 6.89
CA THR A 121 -7.01 5.05 5.87
C THR A 121 -7.15 3.66 5.27
N ARG A 122 -8.35 3.13 5.26
CA ARG A 122 -8.73 1.88 4.60
C ARG A 122 -9.33 2.15 3.23
N ILE A 123 -8.84 1.48 2.18
CA ILE A 123 -9.39 1.54 0.82
C ILE A 123 -10.04 0.19 0.51
N ILE A 124 -11.30 0.23 0.03
CA ILE A 124 -12.14 -0.93 -0.26
C ILE A 124 -12.75 -0.85 -1.66
#